data_174adf3155ed37ecf3dc52361176cdea
#
_entry.id   174adf3155ed37ecf3dc52361176cdea
#
_cell.length_a   1.000
_cell.length_b   1.000
_cell.length_c   1.000
_cell.angle_alpha   90.00
_cell.angle_beta   90.00
_cell.angle_gamma   90.00
#
_symmetry.space_group_name_H-M   'P 1'
#
loop_
_entity.id
_entity.type
_entity.pdbx_description
1 polymer ?
#
loop_
_entity_poly.entity_id
_entity_poly.type
_entity_poly.pdbx_seq_one_letter_code
_entity_poly.pdbx_strand_id
1 'polypeptide(L)'
;MYDALEALIAAGKATPADREYAYAVVSKQNADTAGAAFARAAITGRVVQEKGLVAAHLVPDVEREARRSRDLDPQFRDGAATRLLGTLYVIAPATLLEHGDSETGLELLEELTAAHPNVPENHLRLAEAYVTLHDPEPAGPHLCFVLDQQAELGREDQQLLKGLLDEAGPLPCPVPPAPGARPAAPGTGSTAPPAAQ
;
A
#
# COMPACT_ATOMS: atom_id res chain seq x y z
N MET A 1 -12.09 15.91 5.68
CA MET A 1 -11.77 16.26 4.27
C MET A 1 -11.17 15.08 3.52
N TYR A 2 -10.09 14.45 4.03
CA TYR A 2 -9.48 13.27 3.41
C TYR A 2 -10.53 12.17 3.12
N ASP A 3 -11.25 11.68 4.13
CA ASP A 3 -12.23 10.60 3.94
C ASP A 3 -13.35 10.96 2.94
N ALA A 4 -13.74 12.23 2.86
CA ALA A 4 -14.74 12.66 1.90
C ALA A 4 -14.23 12.63 0.46
N LEU A 5 -12.95 13.00 0.23
CA LEU A 5 -12.32 12.89 -1.09
C LEU A 5 -12.12 11.43 -1.48
N GLU A 6 -11.61 10.59 -0.57
CA GLU A 6 -11.41 9.15 -0.84
C GLU A 6 -12.73 8.44 -1.15
N ALA A 7 -13.83 8.81 -0.48
CA ALA A 7 -15.15 8.27 -0.80
C ALA A 7 -15.59 8.62 -2.23
N LEU A 8 -15.30 9.84 -2.70
CA LEU A 8 -15.57 10.23 -4.09
C LEU A 8 -14.68 9.47 -5.08
N ILE A 9 -13.41 9.28 -4.75
CA ILE A 9 -12.45 8.51 -5.55
C ILE A 9 -12.91 7.05 -5.66
N ALA A 10 -13.22 6.41 -4.53
CA ALA A 10 -13.70 5.03 -4.49
C ALA A 10 -14.98 4.82 -5.29
N ALA A 11 -15.88 5.83 -5.29
CA ALA A 11 -17.10 5.82 -6.09
C ALA A 11 -16.86 6.13 -7.59
N GLY A 12 -15.64 6.50 -7.99
CA GLY A 12 -15.32 6.95 -9.35
C GLY A 12 -15.99 8.27 -9.73
N LYS A 13 -16.28 9.14 -8.74
CA LYS A 13 -17.00 10.41 -8.90
C LYS A 13 -16.11 11.62 -8.62
N ALA A 14 -14.88 11.43 -8.11
CA ALA A 14 -13.97 12.52 -7.85
C ALA A 14 -13.55 13.22 -9.16
N THR A 15 -13.65 14.54 -9.16
CA THR A 15 -13.20 15.38 -10.25
C THR A 15 -11.87 16.07 -9.93
N PRO A 16 -11.14 16.64 -10.91
CA PRO A 16 -9.98 17.49 -10.64
C PRO A 16 -10.31 18.64 -9.68
N ALA A 17 -11.49 19.26 -9.82
CA ALA A 17 -11.94 20.35 -8.94
C ALA A 17 -12.13 19.91 -7.49
N ASP A 18 -12.58 18.66 -7.23
CA ASP A 18 -12.71 18.13 -5.87
C ASP A 18 -11.33 17.98 -5.22
N ARG A 19 -10.31 17.50 -5.95
CA ARG A 19 -8.93 17.39 -5.47
C ARG A 19 -8.34 18.77 -5.16
N GLU A 20 -8.53 19.74 -6.04
CA GLU A 20 -8.07 21.12 -5.83
C GLU A 20 -8.76 21.77 -4.62
N TYR A 21 -10.07 21.60 -4.50
CA TYR A 21 -10.82 22.10 -3.34
C TYR A 21 -10.31 21.49 -2.03
N ALA A 22 -10.16 20.15 -2.00
CA ALA A 22 -9.65 19.46 -0.83
C ALA A 22 -8.24 19.95 -0.45
N TYR A 23 -7.36 20.12 -1.43
CA TYR A 23 -6.03 20.69 -1.23
C TYR A 23 -6.08 22.09 -0.66
N ALA A 24 -6.90 22.99 -1.23
CA ALA A 24 -7.05 24.36 -0.74
C ALA A 24 -7.58 24.43 0.71
N VAL A 25 -8.37 23.43 1.13
CA VAL A 25 -8.86 23.34 2.51
C VAL A 25 -7.76 22.85 3.45
N VAL A 26 -7.08 21.71 3.13
CA VAL A 26 -6.09 21.13 4.06
C VAL A 26 -4.83 21.97 4.17
N SER A 27 -4.43 22.67 3.11
CA SER A 27 -3.25 23.56 3.12
C SER A 27 -3.38 24.73 4.09
N LYS A 28 -4.61 25.09 4.50
CA LYS A 28 -4.88 26.14 5.48
C LYS A 28 -5.01 25.62 6.91
N GLN A 29 -4.99 24.32 7.11
CA GLN A 29 -5.10 23.71 8.44
C GLN A 29 -3.75 23.67 9.13
N ASN A 30 -3.69 24.22 10.34
CA ASN A 30 -2.48 24.28 11.16
C ASN A 30 -2.50 23.25 12.31
N ALA A 31 -3.45 22.31 12.31
CA ALA A 31 -3.51 21.28 13.34
C ALA A 31 -2.27 20.36 13.24
N ASP A 32 -1.58 20.21 14.37
CA ASP A 32 -0.38 19.37 14.50
C ASP A 32 -0.75 18.02 15.13
N THR A 33 -1.49 17.22 14.35
CA THR A 33 -1.86 15.84 14.68
C THR A 33 -1.50 14.92 13.53
N ALA A 34 -1.28 13.63 13.82
CA ALA A 34 -0.97 12.62 12.80
C ALA A 34 -2.02 12.62 11.67
N GLY A 35 -3.30 12.66 12.03
CA GLY A 35 -4.37 12.68 11.05
C GLY A 35 -4.41 13.93 10.18
N ALA A 36 -4.08 15.11 10.73
CA ALA A 36 -4.03 16.35 9.95
C ALA A 36 -2.84 16.38 9.01
N ALA A 37 -1.66 15.96 9.47
CA ALA A 37 -0.45 15.84 8.66
C ALA A 37 -0.66 14.79 7.54
N PHE A 38 -1.20 13.61 7.87
CA PHE A 38 -1.55 12.61 6.87
C PHE A 38 -2.53 13.14 5.81
N ALA A 39 -3.58 13.85 6.24
CA ALA A 39 -4.56 14.41 5.29
C ALA A 39 -3.90 15.43 4.33
N ARG A 40 -2.97 16.26 4.84
CA ARG A 40 -2.19 17.18 3.98
C ARG A 40 -1.34 16.42 2.99
N ALA A 41 -0.57 15.41 3.46
CA ALA A 41 0.26 14.59 2.60
C ALA A 41 -0.56 13.88 1.51
N ALA A 42 -1.58 13.12 1.90
CA ALA A 42 -2.35 12.30 0.99
C ALA A 42 -3.12 13.15 -0.04
N ILE A 43 -3.77 14.24 0.37
CA ILE A 43 -4.50 15.10 -0.56
C ILE A 43 -3.55 15.84 -1.50
N THR A 44 -2.38 16.29 -1.01
CA THR A 44 -1.33 16.88 -1.89
C THR A 44 -0.85 15.84 -2.90
N GLY A 45 -0.63 14.60 -2.48
CA GLY A 45 -0.27 13.49 -3.36
C GLY A 45 -1.33 13.25 -4.45
N ARG A 46 -2.64 13.35 -4.14
CA ARG A 46 -3.71 13.25 -5.14
C ARG A 46 -3.65 14.37 -6.18
N VAL A 47 -3.23 15.58 -5.79
CA VAL A 47 -3.01 16.68 -6.74
C VAL A 47 -1.80 16.42 -7.62
N VAL A 48 -0.71 15.87 -7.05
CA VAL A 48 0.48 15.47 -7.82
C VAL A 48 0.13 14.39 -8.84
N GLN A 49 -0.61 13.35 -8.43
CA GLN A 49 -1.09 12.29 -9.34
C GLN A 49 -1.92 12.84 -10.51
N GLU A 50 -2.83 13.77 -10.22
CA GLU A 50 -3.71 14.36 -11.24
C GLU A 50 -2.97 15.26 -12.23
N LYS A 51 -2.04 16.08 -11.73
CA LYS A 51 -1.36 17.13 -12.53
C LYS A 51 0.00 16.70 -13.06
N GLY A 52 0.55 15.61 -12.59
CA GLY A 52 1.86 15.09 -12.98
C GLY A 52 2.98 16.13 -12.80
N LEU A 53 3.81 16.32 -13.80
CA LEU A 53 4.99 17.19 -13.75
C LEU A 53 4.66 18.65 -13.39
N VAL A 54 3.47 19.13 -13.69
CA VAL A 54 3.05 20.51 -13.35
C VAL A 54 2.99 20.72 -11.84
N ALA A 55 2.66 19.67 -11.08
CA ALA A 55 2.58 19.69 -9.62
C ALA A 55 3.79 19.03 -8.94
N ALA A 56 4.83 18.65 -9.67
CA ALA A 56 6.02 17.97 -9.12
C ALA A 56 6.70 18.77 -8.00
N HIS A 57 6.60 20.08 -8.00
CA HIS A 57 7.10 20.96 -6.94
C HIS A 57 6.42 20.75 -5.58
N LEU A 58 5.30 20.01 -5.54
CA LEU A 58 4.58 19.66 -4.29
C LEU A 58 5.08 18.35 -3.67
N VAL A 59 5.91 17.58 -4.36
CA VAL A 59 6.44 16.30 -3.83
C VAL A 59 7.18 16.46 -2.50
N PRO A 60 8.04 17.49 -2.30
CA PRO A 60 8.67 17.73 -0.99
C PRO A 60 7.65 18.00 0.13
N ASP A 61 6.53 18.65 -0.19
CA ASP A 61 5.46 18.88 0.79
C ASP A 61 4.75 17.56 1.17
N VAL A 62 4.53 16.66 0.21
CA VAL A 62 3.99 15.33 0.48
C VAL A 62 4.91 14.56 1.42
N GLU A 63 6.20 14.53 1.11
CA GLU A 63 7.22 13.87 1.93
C GLU A 63 7.25 14.43 3.35
N ARG A 64 7.36 15.75 3.50
CA ARG A 64 7.43 16.42 4.80
C ARG A 64 6.21 16.11 5.67
N GLU A 65 5.02 16.23 5.12
CA GLU A 65 3.77 16.02 5.87
C GLU A 65 3.55 14.53 6.21
N ALA A 66 3.93 13.62 5.32
CA ALA A 66 3.86 12.18 5.59
C ALA A 66 4.86 11.77 6.69
N ARG A 67 6.09 12.30 6.67
CA ARG A 67 7.08 12.13 7.75
C ARG A 67 6.53 12.68 9.06
N ARG A 68 5.96 13.90 9.05
CA ARG A 68 5.34 14.50 10.24
C ARG A 68 4.23 13.62 10.83
N SER A 69 3.37 13.07 9.97
CA SER A 69 2.32 12.15 10.42
C SER A 69 2.90 10.91 11.10
N ARG A 70 3.91 10.27 10.49
CA ARG A 70 4.59 9.09 11.04
C ARG A 70 5.29 9.39 12.36
N ASP A 71 5.94 10.54 12.49
CA ASP A 71 6.63 10.95 13.72
C ASP A 71 5.65 11.18 14.89
N LEU A 72 4.45 11.67 14.59
CA LEU A 72 3.41 11.93 15.59
C LEU A 72 2.69 10.64 16.02
N ASP A 73 2.39 9.75 15.08
CA ASP A 73 1.77 8.45 15.34
C ASP A 73 2.10 7.47 14.20
N PRO A 74 3.10 6.59 14.37
CA PRO A 74 3.50 5.64 13.34
C PRO A 74 2.43 4.57 13.05
N GLN A 75 1.48 4.37 13.97
CA GLN A 75 0.41 3.37 13.84
C GLN A 75 -0.89 3.97 13.27
N PHE A 76 -0.92 5.28 13.01
CA PHE A 76 -2.10 5.93 12.46
C PHE A 76 -2.60 5.21 11.20
N ARG A 77 -3.85 4.68 11.24
CA ARG A 77 -4.47 3.92 10.15
C ARG A 77 -3.58 2.79 9.63
N ASP A 78 -3.10 1.95 10.53
CA ASP A 78 -2.25 0.79 10.21
C ASP A 78 -1.01 1.18 9.40
N GLY A 79 -0.36 2.28 9.80
CA GLY A 79 0.85 2.77 9.18
C GLY A 79 0.65 3.48 7.84
N ALA A 80 -0.52 4.11 7.60
CA ALA A 80 -0.84 4.77 6.33
C ALA A 80 0.21 5.82 5.91
N ALA A 81 0.82 6.54 6.85
CA ALA A 81 1.88 7.49 6.55
C ALA A 81 3.17 6.79 6.08
N THR A 82 3.53 5.65 6.67
CA THR A 82 4.66 4.82 6.25
C THR A 82 4.41 4.23 4.86
N ARG A 83 3.19 3.73 4.59
CA ARG A 83 2.79 3.26 3.26
C ARG A 83 2.92 4.36 2.20
N LEU A 84 2.43 5.58 2.51
CA LEU A 84 2.55 6.71 1.60
C LEU A 84 4.02 7.09 1.32
N LEU A 85 4.87 7.15 2.36
CA LEU A 85 6.29 7.44 2.21
C LEU A 85 7.03 6.38 1.40
N GLY A 86 6.84 5.10 1.74
CA GLY A 86 7.49 4.01 1.03
C GLY A 86 7.12 4.01 -0.45
N THR A 87 5.83 4.17 -0.76
CA THR A 87 5.38 4.31 -2.15
C THR A 87 5.99 5.53 -2.83
N LEU A 88 5.98 6.69 -2.16
CA LEU A 88 6.56 7.92 -2.71
C LEU A 88 8.04 7.76 -3.04
N TYR A 89 8.82 7.16 -2.15
CA TYR A 89 10.27 6.98 -2.33
C TYR A 89 10.60 6.03 -3.48
N VAL A 90 9.76 5.04 -3.73
CA VAL A 90 9.94 4.11 -4.86
C VAL A 90 9.57 4.77 -6.20
N ILE A 91 8.45 5.52 -6.27
CA ILE A 91 7.91 5.99 -7.55
C ILE A 91 8.37 7.39 -7.95
N ALA A 92 8.75 8.25 -6.99
CA ALA A 92 9.14 9.61 -7.30
C ALA A 92 10.60 9.70 -7.76
N PRO A 93 10.93 10.56 -8.74
CA PRO A 93 12.31 10.84 -9.09
C PRO A 93 13.10 11.31 -7.85
N ALA A 94 14.29 10.74 -7.63
CA ALA A 94 15.13 11.07 -6.48
C ALA A 94 15.45 12.57 -6.34
N THR A 95 15.45 13.30 -7.46
CA THR A 95 15.68 14.77 -7.47
C THR A 95 14.54 15.58 -6.86
N LEU A 96 13.38 14.97 -6.60
CA LEU A 96 12.23 15.59 -5.96
C LEU A 96 12.10 15.22 -4.48
N LEU A 97 12.94 14.31 -4.00
CA LEU A 97 12.93 13.82 -2.63
C LEU A 97 14.03 14.51 -1.81
N GLU A 98 13.75 14.78 -0.52
CA GLU A 98 14.71 15.40 0.39
C GLU A 98 15.39 14.39 1.31
N HIS A 99 14.73 13.27 1.65
CA HIS A 99 15.17 12.39 2.75
C HIS A 99 15.16 10.90 2.43
N GLY A 100 14.68 10.47 1.27
CA GLY A 100 14.57 9.06 0.94
C GLY A 100 14.94 8.76 -0.50
N ASP A 101 15.06 7.48 -0.79
CA ASP A 101 15.30 6.91 -2.09
C ASP A 101 14.52 5.60 -2.25
N SER A 102 14.66 4.93 -3.38
CA SER A 102 13.91 3.71 -3.66
C SER A 102 14.27 2.53 -2.73
N GLU A 103 15.51 2.45 -2.25
CA GLU A 103 15.94 1.43 -1.28
C GLU A 103 15.24 1.66 0.07
N THR A 104 15.31 2.88 0.58
CA THR A 104 14.59 3.29 1.80
C THR A 104 13.07 3.07 1.65
N GLY A 105 12.52 3.34 0.47
CA GLY A 105 11.10 3.14 0.19
C GLY A 105 10.69 1.68 0.28
N LEU A 106 11.49 0.78 -0.30
CA LEU A 106 11.26 -0.65 -0.26
C LEU A 106 11.34 -1.18 1.18
N GLU A 107 12.40 -0.81 1.94
CA GLU A 107 12.56 -1.21 3.35
C GLU A 107 11.35 -0.79 4.19
N LEU A 108 10.85 0.44 4.03
CA LEU A 108 9.67 0.92 4.74
C LEU A 108 8.42 0.09 4.44
N LEU A 109 8.22 -0.34 3.20
CA LEU A 109 7.08 -1.16 2.80
C LEU A 109 7.20 -2.60 3.28
N GLU A 110 8.40 -3.18 3.29
CA GLU A 110 8.67 -4.51 3.84
C GLU A 110 8.40 -4.56 5.34
N GLU A 111 8.99 -3.62 6.11
CA GLU A 111 8.77 -3.51 7.55
C GLU A 111 7.29 -3.29 7.89
N LEU A 112 6.61 -2.41 7.15
CA LEU A 112 5.19 -2.13 7.35
C LEU A 112 4.33 -3.37 7.09
N THR A 113 4.61 -4.09 6.00
CA THR A 113 3.86 -5.30 5.65
C THR A 113 4.08 -6.40 6.67
N ALA A 114 5.31 -6.54 7.19
CA ALA A 114 5.60 -7.47 8.28
C ALA A 114 4.90 -7.09 9.60
N ALA A 115 4.78 -5.81 9.90
CA ALA A 115 4.09 -5.31 11.10
C ALA A 115 2.54 -5.42 11.00
N HIS A 116 2.00 -5.30 9.79
CA HIS A 116 0.55 -5.31 9.51
C HIS A 116 0.21 -6.32 8.39
N PRO A 117 0.41 -7.64 8.61
CA PRO A 117 0.36 -8.64 7.56
C PRO A 117 -1.05 -8.95 7.01
N ASN A 118 -2.08 -8.38 7.61
CA ASN A 118 -3.47 -8.58 7.19
C ASN A 118 -4.06 -7.36 6.46
N VAL A 119 -3.25 -6.35 6.13
CA VAL A 119 -3.69 -5.13 5.45
C VAL A 119 -3.37 -5.24 3.95
N PRO A 120 -4.38 -5.49 3.09
CA PRO A 120 -4.15 -5.75 1.67
C PRO A 120 -3.49 -4.58 0.93
N GLU A 121 -3.74 -3.34 1.35
CA GLU A 121 -3.10 -2.17 0.75
C GLU A 121 -1.58 -2.13 1.00
N ASN A 122 -1.09 -2.66 2.14
CA ASN A 122 0.34 -2.75 2.40
C ASN A 122 1.01 -3.74 1.43
N HIS A 123 0.42 -4.92 1.27
CA HIS A 123 0.89 -5.92 0.31
C HIS A 123 0.83 -5.40 -1.13
N LEU A 124 -0.21 -4.66 -1.49
CA LEU A 124 -0.35 -4.08 -2.82
C LEU A 124 0.78 -3.09 -3.13
N ARG A 125 1.09 -2.18 -2.18
CA ARG A 125 2.17 -1.20 -2.37
C ARG A 125 3.55 -1.82 -2.34
N LEU A 126 3.75 -2.87 -1.55
CA LEU A 126 5.01 -3.63 -1.57
C LEU A 126 5.19 -4.37 -2.91
N ALA A 127 4.14 -4.98 -3.42
CA ALA A 127 4.18 -5.60 -4.75
C ALA A 127 4.46 -4.58 -5.87
N GLU A 128 3.82 -3.40 -5.81
CA GLU A 128 4.08 -2.28 -6.73
C GLU A 128 5.56 -1.86 -6.68
N ALA A 129 6.15 -1.78 -5.48
CA ALA A 129 7.54 -1.43 -5.29
C ALA A 129 8.48 -2.43 -5.98
N TYR A 130 8.31 -3.73 -5.73
CA TYR A 130 9.12 -4.76 -6.37
C TYR A 130 9.03 -4.73 -7.90
N VAL A 131 7.82 -4.61 -8.43
CA VAL A 131 7.61 -4.52 -9.89
C VAL A 131 8.25 -3.26 -10.46
N THR A 132 8.07 -2.11 -9.82
CA THR A 132 8.66 -0.83 -10.24
C THR A 132 10.20 -0.88 -10.23
N LEU A 133 10.78 -1.59 -9.28
CA LEU A 133 12.25 -1.77 -9.17
C LEU A 133 12.80 -2.88 -10.09
N HIS A 134 11.96 -3.45 -10.96
CA HIS A 134 12.33 -4.51 -11.90
C HIS A 134 12.75 -5.83 -11.22
N ASP A 135 12.27 -6.09 -10.03
CA ASP A 135 12.41 -7.34 -9.29
C ASP A 135 11.02 -7.95 -8.96
N PRO A 136 10.29 -8.48 -9.95
CA PRO A 136 8.92 -8.91 -9.76
C PRO A 136 8.77 -10.25 -9.00
N GLU A 137 9.83 -11.02 -8.82
CA GLU A 137 9.75 -12.34 -8.18
C GLU A 137 9.21 -12.25 -6.74
N PRO A 138 9.71 -11.37 -5.85
CA PRO A 138 9.18 -11.20 -4.51
C PRO A 138 7.75 -10.65 -4.46
N ALA A 139 7.27 -10.01 -5.54
CA ALA A 139 5.89 -9.49 -5.59
C ALA A 139 4.84 -10.61 -5.61
N GLY A 140 5.18 -11.80 -6.12
CA GLY A 140 4.23 -12.89 -6.34
C GLY A 140 3.37 -13.25 -5.13
N PRO A 141 3.95 -13.59 -3.96
CA PRO A 141 3.19 -13.92 -2.75
C PRO A 141 2.25 -12.79 -2.29
N HIS A 142 2.69 -11.54 -2.43
CA HIS A 142 1.91 -10.36 -2.06
C HIS A 142 0.74 -10.15 -3.02
N LEU A 143 0.95 -10.31 -4.33
CA LEU A 143 -0.12 -10.23 -5.33
C LEU A 143 -1.15 -11.34 -5.13
N CYS A 144 -0.74 -12.57 -4.80
CA CYS A 144 -1.67 -13.65 -4.48
C CYS A 144 -2.53 -13.32 -3.26
N PHE A 145 -1.92 -12.79 -2.19
CA PHE A 145 -2.65 -12.37 -0.99
C PHE A 145 -3.68 -11.28 -1.31
N VAL A 146 -3.29 -10.26 -2.06
CA VAL A 146 -4.18 -9.16 -2.46
C VAL A 146 -5.30 -9.64 -3.38
N LEU A 147 -5.02 -10.57 -4.28
CA LEU A 147 -6.01 -11.15 -5.19
C LEU A 147 -7.14 -11.87 -4.42
N ASP A 148 -6.80 -12.60 -3.35
CA ASP A 148 -7.79 -13.26 -2.49
C ASP A 148 -8.69 -12.25 -1.75
N GLN A 149 -8.20 -11.03 -1.50
CA GLN A 149 -8.90 -9.96 -0.77
C GLN A 149 -9.32 -8.80 -1.67
N GLN A 150 -9.28 -8.96 -2.98
CA GLN A 150 -9.54 -7.87 -3.95
C GLN A 150 -10.89 -7.16 -3.77
N ALA A 151 -11.88 -7.84 -3.19
CA ALA A 151 -13.20 -7.25 -2.93
C ALA A 151 -13.17 -6.16 -1.83
N GLU A 152 -12.13 -6.16 -0.97
CA GLU A 152 -11.93 -5.18 0.10
C GLU A 152 -11.25 -3.90 -0.41
N LEU A 153 -10.57 -3.98 -1.55
CA LEU A 153 -9.84 -2.86 -2.14
C LEU A 153 -10.76 -1.81 -2.75
N GLY A 154 -10.34 -0.56 -2.66
CA GLY A 154 -10.90 0.54 -3.42
C GLY A 154 -10.70 0.36 -4.93
N ARG A 155 -11.50 1.06 -5.73
CA ARG A 155 -11.50 0.92 -7.20
C ARG A 155 -10.13 1.18 -7.84
N GLU A 156 -9.40 2.20 -7.36
CA GLU A 156 -8.07 2.53 -7.89
C GLU A 156 -7.06 1.42 -7.57
N ASP A 157 -7.12 0.87 -6.35
CA ASP A 157 -6.25 -0.23 -5.94
C ASP A 157 -6.56 -1.53 -6.69
N GLN A 158 -7.83 -1.79 -7.02
CA GLN A 158 -8.20 -2.90 -7.91
C GLN A 158 -7.63 -2.72 -9.33
N GLN A 159 -7.61 -1.48 -9.84
CA GLN A 159 -7.00 -1.18 -11.13
C GLN A 159 -5.48 -1.34 -11.09
N LEU A 160 -4.83 -0.88 -10.01
CA LEU A 160 -3.41 -1.09 -9.80
C LEU A 160 -3.07 -2.59 -9.73
N LEU A 161 -3.82 -3.35 -8.91
CA LEU A 161 -3.65 -4.80 -8.82
C LEU A 161 -3.70 -5.47 -10.19
N LYS A 162 -4.69 -5.11 -11.01
CA LYS A 162 -4.81 -5.64 -12.36
C LYS A 162 -3.58 -5.33 -13.22
N GLY A 163 -3.09 -4.09 -13.18
CA GLY A 163 -1.89 -3.69 -13.92
C GLY A 163 -0.66 -4.50 -13.48
N LEU A 164 -0.47 -4.67 -12.17
CA LEU A 164 0.65 -5.44 -11.63
C LEU A 164 0.58 -6.93 -11.99
N LEU A 165 -0.63 -7.52 -12.01
CA LEU A 165 -0.82 -8.91 -12.45
C LEU A 165 -0.51 -9.09 -13.95
N ASP A 166 -0.90 -8.12 -14.78
CA ASP A 166 -0.59 -8.14 -16.22
C ASP A 166 0.94 -8.02 -16.45
N GLU A 167 1.64 -7.25 -15.63
CA GLU A 167 3.11 -7.03 -15.73
C GLU A 167 3.90 -8.21 -15.15
N ALA A 168 3.51 -8.74 -13.99
CA ALA A 168 4.17 -9.87 -13.34
C ALA A 168 3.98 -11.19 -14.10
N GLY A 169 2.93 -11.28 -14.94
CA GLY A 169 2.61 -12.49 -15.67
C GLY A 169 1.97 -13.60 -14.81
N PRO A 170 2.02 -14.87 -15.26
CA PRO A 170 1.40 -15.97 -14.53
C PRO A 170 2.01 -16.18 -13.15
N LEU A 171 1.19 -16.07 -12.09
CA LEU A 171 1.61 -16.27 -10.71
C LEU A 171 1.26 -17.67 -10.22
N PRO A 172 2.13 -18.35 -9.48
CA PRO A 172 1.85 -19.63 -8.83
C PRO A 172 1.02 -19.42 -7.55
N CYS A 173 -0.12 -18.72 -7.63
CA CYS A 173 -0.94 -18.51 -6.46
C CYS A 173 -1.49 -19.84 -5.95
N PRO A 174 -1.43 -20.12 -4.63
CA PRO A 174 -2.06 -21.29 -4.05
C PRO A 174 -3.57 -21.24 -4.34
N VAL A 175 -4.08 -22.30 -4.92
CA VAL A 175 -5.54 -22.43 -5.12
C VAL A 175 -6.19 -22.54 -3.73
N PRO A 176 -7.11 -21.64 -3.34
CA PRO A 176 -7.81 -21.78 -2.07
C PRO A 176 -8.47 -23.16 -2.00
N PRO A 177 -8.41 -23.85 -0.85
CA PRO A 177 -9.06 -25.15 -0.70
C PRO A 177 -10.53 -25.01 -1.03
N ALA A 178 -11.06 -25.93 -1.86
CA ALA A 178 -12.45 -25.93 -2.25
C ALA A 178 -13.36 -25.82 -0.99
N PRO A 179 -14.43 -25.01 -1.02
CA PRO A 179 -15.32 -24.86 0.13
C PRO A 179 -15.85 -26.24 0.53
N GLY A 180 -15.46 -26.72 1.72
CA GLY A 180 -15.80 -28.06 2.24
C GLY A 180 -14.65 -29.07 2.34
N ALA A 181 -13.43 -28.75 1.93
CA ALA A 181 -12.27 -29.61 2.18
C ALA A 181 -11.92 -29.58 3.68
N ARG A 182 -12.21 -30.69 4.38
CA ARG A 182 -11.81 -30.90 5.78
C ARG A 182 -10.29 -30.89 5.85
N PRO A 183 -9.67 -30.20 6.83
CA PRO A 183 -8.21 -30.32 7.03
C PRO A 183 -7.87 -31.78 7.28
N ALA A 184 -6.86 -32.28 6.56
CA ALA A 184 -6.35 -33.64 6.75
C ALA A 184 -5.92 -33.79 8.22
N ALA A 185 -6.51 -34.77 8.89
CA ALA A 185 -6.13 -35.10 10.26
C ALA A 185 -4.63 -35.45 10.30
N PRO A 186 -3.87 -35.03 11.34
CA PRO A 186 -2.48 -35.42 11.48
C PRO A 186 -2.41 -36.95 11.57
N GLY A 187 -1.63 -37.55 10.68
CA GLY A 187 -1.45 -38.98 10.60
C GLY A 187 -1.00 -39.54 11.95
N THR A 188 -1.82 -40.42 12.55
CA THR A 188 -1.46 -41.21 13.70
C THR A 188 -0.33 -42.12 13.30
N GLY A 189 0.89 -41.77 13.76
CA GLY A 189 2.06 -42.63 13.62
C GLY A 189 1.76 -44.02 14.18
N SER A 190 1.77 -45.01 13.29
CA SER A 190 1.72 -46.41 13.64
C SER A 190 3.00 -46.81 14.39
N THR A 191 2.94 -46.92 15.72
CA THR A 191 3.95 -47.57 16.52
C THR A 191 3.75 -49.11 16.39
N ALA A 192 4.68 -49.72 15.65
CA ALA A 192 4.79 -51.20 15.66
C ALA A 192 5.26 -51.70 17.02
N PRO A 193 4.70 -52.83 17.51
CA PRO A 193 5.12 -53.41 18.79
C PRO A 193 6.50 -54.09 18.67
N PRO A 194 7.32 -54.10 19.75
CA PRO A 194 8.61 -54.80 19.74
C PRO A 194 8.43 -56.34 19.75
N ALA A 195 9.22 -57.00 18.90
CA ALA A 195 9.32 -58.44 18.88
C ALA A 195 9.94 -59.01 20.19
N ALA A 196 9.28 -59.98 20.78
CA ALA A 196 9.75 -60.75 21.92
C ALA A 196 10.86 -61.74 21.47
N GLN A 197 11.98 -61.78 22.22
CA GLN A 197 12.83 -62.92 22.42
C GLN A 197 12.95 -63.21 23.92
#